data_4138fcc89d96ddb216e90f85d4baee58
#
_entry.id   4138fcc89d96ddb216e90f85d4baee58
#
_cell.length_a   1.000
_cell.length_b   1.000
_cell.length_c   1.000
_cell.angle_alpha   90.00
_cell.angle_beta   90.00
_cell.angle_gamma   90.00
#
_symmetry.space_group_name_H-M   'P 1'
#
loop_
_entity.id
_entity.type
_entity.pdbx_description
1 polymer ?
#
loop_
_entity_poly.entity_id
_entity_poly.type
_entity_poly.pdbx_seq_one_letter_code
_entity_poly.pdbx_strand_id
1 'polypeptide(L)'
;ENKVAAQLANKDMHIAQLEQSERDLQQQLGVHNNREQRLQQELQDRNCENSTLLRQLSDEKEKSVALVQQLNNKQGHIELLLESDRELERIKNSRSWRYMGYVWKIRDVLIPCGSKRRMLGKIIVKFVKHPIRFIGKCSPARIHKFFMTLRREGTEGVSRRLDDCLIGNNIQKTQLVLNEVNLTAQKTADDYEVLYVPAQDKPVISIVIPVYNQFEYTYLCIKSILENSGDVAYEIIIADDCSTDLTTEIDEIIHGVHTIHNESNLRFLRNCNNAAKQARGQYILFLNNDTQVQADWLAPLIELIERDDSIGMVGSKLVYPDGRLQEAGGILWQDGSAWNYGNRANPDEPEFNYVKEADYISGAAIMIRKSLWEEIGGFDERFVPAYCEDSDLAFEVRKHGCKVMYQPKSVVVHFEGVSNGTDTTCGQKAYQVTNQKKFLEKWQRALQENHLPNAVDPFRARERSVHKKILLMVDHYVPHY
;
A
#
# COMPACT_ATOMS: atom_id res chain seq x y z
N GLU A 1 70.30 -71.98 38.49
CA GLU A 1 70.35 -70.57 37.96
C GLU A 1 70.03 -70.51 36.46
N ASN A 2 70.60 -71.41 35.61
CA ASN A 2 70.35 -71.35 34.14
C ASN A 2 68.87 -71.58 33.72
N LYS A 3 68.09 -72.32 34.49
CA LYS A 3 66.69 -72.63 34.17
C LYS A 3 65.77 -71.45 34.44
N VAL A 4 66.08 -70.59 35.44
CA VAL A 4 65.37 -69.38 35.80
C VAL A 4 65.67 -68.26 34.81
N ALA A 5 66.95 -68.16 34.37
CA ALA A 5 67.36 -67.21 33.35
C ALA A 5 66.68 -67.48 32.00
N ALA A 6 66.56 -68.75 31.57
CA ALA A 6 65.84 -69.11 30.34
C ALA A 6 64.29 -68.80 30.42
N GLN A 7 63.70 -69.00 31.61
CA GLN A 7 62.32 -68.66 31.84
C GLN A 7 62.05 -67.10 31.84
N LEU A 8 63.00 -66.35 32.40
CA LEU A 8 62.96 -64.88 32.33
C LEU A 8 63.09 -64.40 30.90
N ALA A 9 64.06 -64.84 30.12
CA ALA A 9 64.25 -64.46 28.73
C ALA A 9 63.02 -64.80 27.85
N ASN A 10 62.37 -65.95 28.12
CA ASN A 10 61.14 -66.31 27.42
C ASN A 10 59.95 -65.42 27.79
N LYS A 11 59.89 -64.97 29.05
CA LYS A 11 58.90 -63.97 29.48
C LYS A 11 59.16 -62.59 28.87
N ASP A 12 60.39 -62.15 28.82
CA ASP A 12 60.75 -60.85 28.21
C ASP A 12 60.45 -60.84 26.73
N MET A 13 60.70 -61.97 26.02
CA MET A 13 60.31 -62.10 24.61
C MET A 13 58.81 -62.09 24.42
N HIS A 14 58.04 -62.71 25.32
CA HIS A 14 56.55 -62.65 25.25
C HIS A 14 55.97 -61.25 25.57
N ILE A 15 56.59 -60.56 26.54
CA ILE A 15 56.24 -59.15 26.83
C ILE A 15 56.51 -58.30 25.61
N ALA A 16 57.65 -58.40 24.96
CA ALA A 16 57.98 -57.66 23.75
C ALA A 16 56.97 -57.90 22.58
N GLN A 17 56.52 -59.20 22.45
CA GLN A 17 55.50 -59.55 21.46
C GLN A 17 54.13 -58.92 21.79
N LEU A 18 53.71 -58.85 23.05
CA LEU A 18 52.48 -58.24 23.49
C LEU A 18 52.52 -56.73 23.30
N GLU A 19 53.64 -56.09 23.63
CA GLU A 19 53.82 -54.65 23.40
C GLU A 19 53.81 -54.30 21.91
N GLN A 20 54.34 -55.16 21.04
CA GLN A 20 54.25 -54.95 19.60
C GLN A 20 52.80 -55.10 19.10
N SER A 21 52.10 -56.14 19.57
CA SER A 21 50.64 -56.31 19.23
C SER A 21 49.77 -55.19 19.73
N GLU A 22 50.08 -54.63 20.90
CA GLU A 22 49.36 -53.45 21.42
C GLU A 22 49.61 -52.25 20.55
N ARG A 23 50.82 -51.95 20.11
CA ARG A 23 51.15 -50.88 19.18
C ARG A 23 50.42 -51.02 17.84
N ASP A 24 50.39 -52.25 17.30
CA ASP A 24 49.68 -52.52 16.03
C ASP A 24 48.17 -52.32 16.17
N LEU A 25 47.56 -52.72 17.30
CA LEU A 25 46.15 -52.47 17.60
C LEU A 25 45.88 -51.01 17.81
N GLN A 26 46.72 -50.24 18.48
CA GLN A 26 46.57 -48.78 18.63
C GLN A 26 46.65 -48.06 17.28
N GLN A 27 47.55 -48.53 16.40
CA GLN A 27 47.64 -47.97 15.03
C GLN A 27 46.34 -48.26 14.20
N GLN A 28 45.84 -49.51 14.28
CA GLN A 28 44.58 -49.88 13.62
C GLN A 28 43.40 -49.10 14.17
N LEU A 29 43.33 -48.88 15.48
CA LEU A 29 42.32 -48.10 16.13
C LEU A 29 42.36 -46.61 15.63
N GLY A 30 43.56 -46.03 15.51
CA GLY A 30 43.76 -44.68 14.96
C GLY A 30 43.24 -44.52 13.52
N VAL A 31 43.56 -45.54 12.68
CA VAL A 31 43.03 -45.55 11.28
C VAL A 31 41.50 -45.67 11.24
N HIS A 32 40.95 -46.53 12.12
CA HIS A 32 39.47 -46.68 12.20
C HIS A 32 38.77 -45.43 12.67
N ASN A 33 39.25 -44.75 13.70
CA ASN A 33 38.72 -43.51 14.20
C ASN A 33 38.77 -42.36 13.14
N ASN A 34 39.89 -42.29 12.41
CA ASN A 34 40.01 -41.32 11.32
C ASN A 34 39.01 -41.59 10.17
N ARG A 35 38.73 -42.86 9.88
CA ARG A 35 37.74 -43.25 8.87
C ARG A 35 36.34 -42.93 9.35
N GLU A 36 36.04 -43.18 10.61
CA GLU A 36 34.73 -42.83 11.21
C GLU A 36 34.47 -41.32 11.19
N GLN A 37 35.47 -40.52 11.55
CA GLN A 37 35.35 -39.06 11.48
C GLN A 37 35.09 -38.58 10.05
N ARG A 38 35.77 -39.14 9.04
CA ARG A 38 35.50 -38.78 7.64
C ARG A 38 34.08 -39.13 7.21
N LEU A 39 33.60 -40.32 7.57
CA LEU A 39 32.23 -40.74 7.26
C LEU A 39 31.18 -39.88 7.97
N GLN A 40 31.43 -39.46 9.20
CA GLN A 40 30.57 -38.56 9.92
C GLN A 40 30.51 -37.18 9.23
N GLN A 41 31.65 -36.65 8.76
CA GLN A 41 31.71 -35.40 8.03
C GLN A 41 30.95 -35.49 6.69
N GLU A 42 31.19 -36.57 5.90
CA GLU A 42 30.47 -36.80 4.64
C GLU A 42 28.96 -36.92 4.85
N LEU A 43 28.51 -37.54 5.94
CA LEU A 43 27.10 -37.65 6.31
C LEU A 43 26.51 -36.27 6.64
N GLN A 44 27.25 -35.46 7.36
CA GLN A 44 26.85 -34.12 7.73
C GLN A 44 26.72 -33.20 6.49
N ASP A 45 27.70 -33.29 5.58
CA ASP A 45 27.68 -32.54 4.33
C ASP A 45 26.49 -32.93 3.44
N ARG A 46 26.21 -34.24 3.30
CA ARG A 46 25.04 -34.74 2.56
C ARG A 46 23.71 -34.34 3.20
N ASN A 47 23.62 -34.32 4.52
CA ASN A 47 22.42 -33.84 5.21
C ASN A 47 22.19 -32.37 4.99
N CYS A 48 23.22 -31.54 4.92
CA CYS A 48 23.15 -30.13 4.59
C CYS A 48 22.69 -29.92 3.14
N GLU A 49 23.24 -30.70 2.19
CA GLU A 49 22.84 -30.66 0.79
C GLU A 49 21.36 -31.08 0.60
N ASN A 50 20.93 -32.15 1.25
CA ASN A 50 19.55 -32.63 1.22
C ASN A 50 18.58 -31.60 1.80
N SER A 51 18.94 -30.93 2.89
CA SER A 51 18.10 -29.89 3.48
C SER A 51 17.97 -28.69 2.56
N THR A 52 19.02 -28.33 1.82
CA THR A 52 19.01 -27.28 0.81
C THR A 52 18.10 -27.65 -0.38
N LEU A 53 18.21 -28.88 -0.89
CA LEU A 53 17.36 -29.38 -1.98
C LEU A 53 15.87 -29.47 -1.59
N LEU A 54 15.59 -29.90 -0.36
CA LEU A 54 14.21 -29.93 0.16
C LEU A 54 13.61 -28.50 0.23
N ARG A 55 14.42 -27.53 0.62
CA ARG A 55 14.00 -26.13 0.65
C ARG A 55 13.72 -25.61 -0.76
N GLN A 56 14.60 -25.85 -1.72
CA GLN A 56 14.39 -25.49 -3.12
C GLN A 56 13.13 -26.14 -3.71
N LEU A 57 12.87 -27.40 -3.40
CA LEU A 57 11.68 -28.12 -3.84
C LEU A 57 10.40 -27.50 -3.24
N SER A 58 10.44 -27.08 -1.98
CA SER A 58 9.34 -26.37 -1.32
C SER A 58 9.05 -25.04 -2.00
N ASP A 59 10.09 -24.25 -2.30
CA ASP A 59 9.99 -22.96 -2.96
C ASP A 59 9.40 -23.08 -4.38
N GLU A 60 9.84 -24.09 -5.15
CA GLU A 60 9.29 -24.37 -6.48
C GLU A 60 7.81 -24.82 -6.42
N LYS A 61 7.46 -25.60 -5.42
CA LYS A 61 6.06 -26.02 -5.19
C LYS A 61 5.16 -24.82 -4.86
N GLU A 62 5.64 -23.90 -4.02
CA GLU A 62 4.89 -22.68 -3.70
C GLU A 62 4.72 -21.77 -4.93
N LYS A 63 5.77 -21.60 -5.74
CA LYS A 63 5.67 -20.86 -7.01
C LYS A 63 4.65 -21.49 -7.97
N SER A 64 4.62 -22.81 -8.06
CA SER A 64 3.65 -23.53 -8.88
C SER A 64 2.22 -23.31 -8.40
N VAL A 65 1.98 -23.34 -7.08
CA VAL A 65 0.66 -23.07 -6.48
C VAL A 65 0.23 -21.63 -6.77
N ALA A 66 1.14 -20.67 -6.61
CA ALA A 66 0.86 -19.25 -6.90
C ALA A 66 0.51 -19.02 -8.37
N LEU A 67 1.22 -19.68 -9.31
CA LEU A 67 0.94 -19.62 -10.73
C LEU A 67 -0.42 -20.21 -11.10
N VAL A 68 -0.79 -21.35 -10.51
CA VAL A 68 -2.11 -21.97 -10.70
C VAL A 68 -3.21 -21.03 -10.18
N GLN A 69 -2.99 -20.38 -9.04
CA GLN A 69 -3.93 -19.43 -8.49
C GLN A 69 -4.11 -18.18 -9.36
N GLN A 70 -3.01 -17.66 -9.94
CA GLN A 70 -3.06 -16.57 -10.92
C GLN A 70 -3.81 -16.98 -12.20
N LEU A 71 -3.64 -18.21 -12.66
CA LEU A 71 -4.32 -18.75 -13.84
C LEU A 71 -5.83 -18.85 -13.60
N ASN A 72 -6.25 -19.38 -12.44
CA ASN A 72 -7.65 -19.45 -12.04
C ASN A 72 -8.29 -18.07 -11.91
N ASN A 73 -7.57 -17.09 -11.34
CA ASN A 73 -8.05 -15.72 -11.23
C ASN A 73 -8.24 -15.07 -12.61
N LYS A 74 -7.32 -15.30 -13.55
CA LYS A 74 -7.46 -14.82 -14.95
C LYS A 74 -8.63 -15.49 -15.64
N GLN A 75 -8.84 -16.78 -15.42
CA GLN A 75 -9.94 -17.53 -16.02
C GLN A 75 -11.30 -17.05 -15.51
N GLY A 76 -11.43 -16.79 -14.19
CA GLY A 76 -12.62 -16.15 -13.61
C GLY A 76 -12.89 -14.75 -14.18
N HIS A 77 -11.84 -13.98 -14.43
CA HIS A 77 -11.97 -12.65 -15.06
C HIS A 77 -12.46 -12.74 -16.51
N ILE A 78 -11.99 -13.73 -17.27
CA ILE A 78 -12.46 -13.98 -18.65
C ILE A 78 -13.93 -14.39 -18.65
N GLU A 79 -14.38 -15.24 -17.71
CA GLU A 79 -15.77 -15.62 -17.59
C GLU A 79 -16.68 -14.44 -17.28
N LEU A 80 -16.27 -13.55 -16.38
CA LEU A 80 -17.00 -12.31 -16.05
C LEU A 80 -17.09 -11.36 -17.26
N LEU A 81 -16.02 -11.23 -18.04
CA LEU A 81 -16.03 -10.43 -19.25
C LEU A 81 -16.98 -11.01 -20.30
N LEU A 82 -16.99 -12.34 -20.47
CA LEU A 82 -17.90 -13.02 -21.38
C LEU A 82 -19.38 -12.91 -20.95
N GLU A 83 -19.64 -12.92 -19.66
CA GLU A 83 -20.98 -12.71 -19.12
C GLU A 83 -21.46 -11.27 -19.31
N SER A 84 -20.57 -10.29 -19.07
CA SER A 84 -20.80 -8.87 -19.35
C SER A 84 -21.10 -8.63 -20.84
N ASP A 85 -20.34 -9.26 -21.72
CA ASP A 85 -20.54 -9.15 -23.17
C ASP A 85 -21.90 -9.76 -23.62
N ARG A 86 -22.29 -10.88 -23.03
CA ARG A 86 -23.62 -11.48 -23.24
C ARG A 86 -24.77 -10.57 -22.74
N GLU A 87 -24.60 -9.93 -21.59
CA GLU A 87 -25.58 -8.94 -21.08
C GLU A 87 -25.66 -7.73 -22.00
N LEU A 88 -24.55 -7.22 -22.49
CA LEU A 88 -24.47 -6.10 -23.42
C LEU A 88 -25.18 -6.43 -24.74
N GLU A 89 -25.00 -7.62 -25.27
CA GLU A 89 -25.70 -8.13 -26.45
C GLU A 89 -27.23 -8.25 -26.19
N ARG A 90 -27.63 -8.71 -25.02
CA ARG A 90 -29.08 -8.74 -24.63
C ARG A 90 -29.68 -7.34 -24.59
N ILE A 91 -28.94 -6.37 -24.03
CA ILE A 91 -29.36 -4.96 -23.97
C ILE A 91 -29.48 -4.39 -25.38
N LYS A 92 -28.47 -4.56 -26.24
CA LYS A 92 -28.48 -4.09 -27.63
C LYS A 92 -29.63 -4.69 -28.45
N ASN A 93 -29.98 -5.94 -28.17
CA ASN A 93 -31.06 -6.63 -28.87
C ASN A 93 -32.46 -6.37 -28.24
N SER A 94 -32.54 -5.64 -27.14
CA SER A 94 -33.81 -5.31 -26.49
C SER A 94 -34.69 -4.37 -27.35
N ARG A 95 -36.00 -4.49 -27.17
CA ARG A 95 -36.99 -3.61 -27.87
C ARG A 95 -36.73 -2.13 -27.55
N SER A 96 -36.39 -1.83 -26.30
CA SER A 96 -36.12 -0.47 -25.83
C SER A 96 -34.87 0.12 -26.50
N TRP A 97 -33.81 -0.65 -26.67
CA TRP A 97 -32.59 -0.21 -27.35
C TRP A 97 -32.83 0.05 -28.82
N ARG A 98 -33.56 -0.81 -29.50
CA ARG A 98 -33.97 -0.62 -30.91
C ARG A 98 -34.81 0.65 -31.06
N TYR A 99 -35.75 0.90 -30.15
CA TYR A 99 -36.53 2.15 -30.15
C TYR A 99 -35.65 3.39 -29.97
N MET A 100 -34.74 3.36 -29.00
CA MET A 100 -33.77 4.45 -28.80
C MET A 100 -32.90 4.68 -30.04
N GLY A 101 -32.50 3.62 -30.74
CA GLY A 101 -31.77 3.73 -32.02
C GLY A 101 -32.55 4.48 -33.10
N TYR A 102 -33.89 4.28 -33.17
CA TYR A 102 -34.74 5.07 -34.08
C TYR A 102 -34.81 6.54 -33.64
N VAL A 103 -34.99 6.82 -32.35
CA VAL A 103 -35.00 8.18 -31.83
C VAL A 103 -33.66 8.90 -32.11
N TRP A 104 -32.55 8.24 -31.97
CA TRP A 104 -31.23 8.80 -32.30
C TRP A 104 -31.07 9.08 -33.78
N LYS A 105 -31.49 8.17 -34.65
CA LYS A 105 -31.50 8.39 -36.12
C LYS A 105 -32.36 9.60 -36.51
N ILE A 106 -33.54 9.71 -35.96
CA ILE A 106 -34.44 10.86 -36.19
C ILE A 106 -33.77 12.16 -35.68
N ARG A 107 -33.18 12.13 -34.50
CA ARG A 107 -32.43 13.27 -33.95
C ARG A 107 -31.29 13.68 -34.87
N ASP A 108 -30.47 12.73 -35.35
CA ASP A 108 -29.28 13.01 -36.16
C ASP A 108 -29.66 13.53 -37.58
N VAL A 109 -30.83 13.15 -38.10
CA VAL A 109 -31.39 13.71 -39.31
C VAL A 109 -31.90 15.14 -39.10
N LEU A 110 -32.61 15.42 -37.98
CA LEU A 110 -33.16 16.74 -37.68
C LEU A 110 -32.10 17.73 -37.19
N ILE A 111 -31.05 17.21 -36.47
CA ILE A 111 -29.99 18.00 -35.85
C ILE A 111 -28.64 17.28 -36.13
N PRO A 112 -28.06 17.38 -37.31
CA PRO A 112 -26.86 16.66 -37.70
C PRO A 112 -25.67 16.94 -36.78
N CYS A 113 -24.82 15.95 -36.58
CA CYS A 113 -23.54 16.10 -35.86
C CYS A 113 -22.71 17.24 -36.50
N GLY A 114 -22.15 18.14 -35.66
CA GLY A 114 -21.37 19.29 -36.12
C GLY A 114 -22.20 20.52 -36.55
N SER A 115 -23.52 20.42 -36.63
CA SER A 115 -24.36 21.55 -37.05
C SER A 115 -24.41 22.67 -36.00
N LYS A 116 -24.49 23.93 -36.46
CA LYS A 116 -24.68 25.13 -35.62
C LYS A 116 -25.89 24.98 -34.68
N ARG A 117 -26.95 24.29 -35.16
CA ARG A 117 -28.19 24.04 -34.38
C ARG A 117 -27.92 23.12 -33.17
N ARG A 118 -27.12 22.08 -33.35
CA ARG A 118 -26.74 21.15 -32.27
C ARG A 118 -25.87 21.84 -31.20
N MET A 119 -24.96 22.73 -31.63
CA MET A 119 -24.15 23.53 -30.71
C MET A 119 -25.02 24.49 -29.91
N LEU A 120 -25.94 25.19 -30.54
CA LEU A 120 -26.86 26.11 -29.86
C LEU A 120 -27.72 25.37 -28.83
N GLY A 121 -28.25 24.21 -29.20
CA GLY A 121 -28.97 23.34 -28.27
C GLY A 121 -28.15 22.93 -27.05
N LYS A 122 -26.88 22.56 -27.22
CA LYS A 122 -25.95 22.24 -26.13
C LYS A 122 -25.72 23.43 -25.18
N ILE A 123 -25.57 24.65 -25.76
CA ILE A 123 -25.38 25.88 -24.98
C ILE A 123 -26.62 26.19 -24.16
N ILE A 124 -27.80 26.09 -24.76
CA ILE A 124 -29.10 26.34 -24.09
C ILE A 124 -29.32 25.35 -22.94
N VAL A 125 -29.06 24.05 -23.16
CA VAL A 125 -29.19 23.02 -22.12
C VAL A 125 -28.22 23.29 -20.97
N LYS A 126 -26.95 23.66 -21.24
CA LYS A 126 -25.97 24.03 -20.22
C LYS A 126 -26.37 25.27 -19.44
N PHE A 127 -26.98 26.28 -20.12
CA PHE A 127 -27.50 27.48 -19.47
C PHE A 127 -28.64 27.16 -18.51
N VAL A 128 -29.60 26.32 -18.94
CA VAL A 128 -30.75 25.90 -18.13
C VAL A 128 -30.31 25.07 -16.91
N LYS A 129 -29.31 24.22 -17.07
CA LYS A 129 -28.79 23.38 -15.96
C LYS A 129 -27.98 24.17 -14.92
N HIS A 130 -27.29 25.23 -15.31
CA HIS A 130 -26.41 26.00 -14.42
C HIS A 130 -26.50 27.51 -14.60
N PRO A 131 -27.71 28.15 -14.42
CA PRO A 131 -27.90 29.54 -14.74
C PRO A 131 -27.01 30.49 -13.93
N ILE A 132 -26.85 30.27 -12.63
CA ILE A 132 -26.05 31.12 -11.74
C ILE A 132 -24.55 31.10 -12.10
N ARG A 133 -24.01 29.92 -12.44
CA ARG A 133 -22.61 29.80 -12.87
C ARG A 133 -22.34 30.45 -14.24
N PHE A 134 -23.33 30.47 -15.09
CA PHE A 134 -23.22 31.04 -16.42
C PHE A 134 -23.28 32.59 -16.37
N ILE A 135 -24.23 33.12 -15.62
CA ILE A 135 -24.42 34.60 -15.46
C ILE A 135 -23.22 35.23 -14.75
N GLY A 136 -22.69 34.59 -13.69
CA GLY A 136 -21.54 35.12 -12.96
C GLY A 136 -20.20 35.10 -13.75
N LYS A 137 -20.14 34.39 -14.88
CA LYS A 137 -18.97 34.34 -15.78
C LYS A 137 -19.13 35.17 -17.06
N CYS A 138 -20.28 35.75 -17.33
CA CYS A 138 -20.54 36.61 -18.51
C CYS A 138 -20.06 38.05 -18.28
N SER A 139 -18.76 38.30 -18.53
CA SER A 139 -18.26 39.68 -18.63
C SER A 139 -18.23 40.11 -20.10
N PRO A 140 -18.35 41.43 -20.40
CA PRO A 140 -18.29 41.96 -21.79
C PRO A 140 -17.05 41.51 -22.55
N ALA A 141 -15.90 41.45 -21.85
CA ALA A 141 -14.64 40.98 -22.43
C ALA A 141 -14.66 39.47 -22.81
N ARG A 142 -15.34 38.63 -22.04
CA ARG A 142 -15.50 37.20 -22.33
C ARG A 142 -16.50 36.95 -23.47
N ILE A 143 -17.55 37.75 -23.55
CA ILE A 143 -18.52 37.73 -24.66
C ILE A 143 -17.82 38.12 -25.96
N HIS A 144 -17.00 39.17 -25.95
CA HIS A 144 -16.17 39.54 -27.08
C HIS A 144 -15.20 38.45 -27.50
N LYS A 145 -14.47 37.82 -26.54
CA LYS A 145 -13.57 36.73 -26.79
C LYS A 145 -14.27 35.47 -27.36
N PHE A 146 -15.52 35.22 -26.94
CA PHE A 146 -16.37 34.16 -27.50
C PHE A 146 -16.64 34.40 -29.02
N PHE A 147 -17.07 35.61 -29.38
CA PHE A 147 -17.32 35.94 -30.79
C PHE A 147 -16.04 35.91 -31.64
N MET A 148 -14.92 36.38 -31.11
CA MET A 148 -13.62 36.29 -31.79
C MET A 148 -13.17 34.86 -32.01
N THR A 149 -13.35 33.96 -31.03
CA THR A 149 -13.07 32.54 -31.17
C THR A 149 -13.98 31.88 -32.20
N LEU A 150 -15.27 32.18 -32.17
CA LEU A 150 -16.25 31.68 -33.14
C LEU A 150 -15.87 32.09 -34.59
N ARG A 151 -15.34 33.29 -34.76
CA ARG A 151 -14.91 33.83 -36.06
C ARG A 151 -13.58 33.22 -36.55
N ARG A 152 -12.62 32.91 -35.64
CA ARG A 152 -11.30 32.41 -35.97
C ARG A 152 -11.22 30.88 -36.05
N GLU A 153 -11.83 30.20 -35.12
CA GLU A 153 -11.67 28.75 -34.91
C GLU A 153 -12.97 27.96 -35.16
N GLY A 154 -14.03 28.64 -35.60
CA GLY A 154 -15.33 28.03 -35.86
C GLY A 154 -16.02 27.48 -34.61
N THR A 155 -17.00 26.60 -34.83
CA THR A 155 -17.81 26.01 -33.76
C THR A 155 -17.05 25.00 -32.89
N GLU A 156 -16.02 24.37 -33.43
CA GLU A 156 -15.20 23.38 -32.70
C GLU A 156 -14.27 24.05 -31.68
N GLY A 157 -13.65 25.19 -32.03
CA GLY A 157 -12.83 25.96 -31.11
C GLY A 157 -13.63 26.55 -29.94
N VAL A 158 -14.88 27.00 -30.22
CA VAL A 158 -15.80 27.45 -29.18
C VAL A 158 -16.28 26.31 -28.30
N SER A 159 -16.58 25.13 -28.86
CA SER A 159 -17.01 23.96 -28.08
C SER A 159 -15.91 23.53 -27.13
N ARG A 160 -14.65 23.42 -27.61
CA ARG A 160 -13.48 23.04 -26.82
C ARG A 160 -13.27 24.01 -25.65
N ARG A 161 -13.27 25.33 -25.90
CA ARG A 161 -13.08 26.34 -24.84
C ARG A 161 -14.28 26.49 -23.90
N LEU A 162 -15.49 26.18 -24.34
CA LEU A 162 -16.67 26.11 -23.47
C LEU A 162 -16.60 24.86 -22.60
N ASP A 163 -16.12 23.74 -23.12
CA ASP A 163 -15.90 22.55 -22.35
C ASP A 163 -14.78 22.77 -21.31
N ASP A 164 -13.69 23.47 -21.67
CA ASP A 164 -12.63 23.89 -20.74
C ASP A 164 -13.10 24.90 -19.67
N CYS A 165 -14.06 25.79 -20.01
CA CYS A 165 -14.57 26.81 -19.08
C CYS A 165 -15.74 26.36 -18.20
N LEU A 166 -16.57 25.41 -18.65
CA LEU A 166 -17.80 24.97 -17.98
C LEU A 166 -17.62 23.66 -17.24
N ILE A 167 -16.80 22.79 -17.77
CA ILE A 167 -16.19 21.68 -17.04
C ILE A 167 -14.93 22.27 -16.42
N GLY A 168 -15.07 23.04 -15.36
CA GLY A 168 -13.95 23.45 -14.52
C GLY A 168 -13.33 22.25 -13.80
N ASN A 169 -12.99 21.26 -14.57
CA ASN A 169 -12.03 20.24 -14.30
C ASN A 169 -10.74 20.69 -15.01
N ASN A 170 -9.97 21.54 -14.35
CA ASN A 170 -8.59 21.17 -14.23
C ASN A 170 -8.59 19.77 -13.59
N ILE A 171 -8.71 18.72 -14.37
CA ILE A 171 -7.96 17.52 -14.11
C ILE A 171 -6.52 17.99 -14.36
N GLN A 172 -5.94 18.68 -13.37
CA GLN A 172 -4.50 18.72 -13.25
C GLN A 172 -4.14 17.24 -13.18
N LYS A 173 -3.50 16.74 -14.23
CA LYS A 173 -2.72 15.51 -14.09
C LYS A 173 -1.95 15.70 -12.80
N THR A 174 -2.09 14.77 -11.89
CA THR A 174 -1.39 14.84 -10.60
C THR A 174 0.10 14.87 -10.95
N GLN A 175 0.66 16.07 -11.07
CA GLN A 175 2.09 16.24 -11.35
C GLN A 175 2.76 16.00 -10.01
N LEU A 176 3.31 14.80 -9.82
CA LEU A 176 4.03 14.44 -8.62
C LEU A 176 5.29 15.31 -8.51
N VAL A 177 5.48 15.88 -7.34
CA VAL A 177 6.72 16.56 -6.98
C VAL A 177 7.51 15.61 -6.08
N LEU A 178 8.66 15.14 -6.56
CA LEU A 178 9.51 14.21 -5.85
C LEU A 178 10.88 14.81 -5.64
N ASN A 179 11.37 14.70 -4.43
CA ASN A 179 12.77 14.90 -4.10
C ASN A 179 13.54 13.62 -4.45
N GLU A 180 14.64 13.74 -5.17
CA GLU A 180 15.46 12.59 -5.56
C GLU A 180 16.12 11.94 -4.34
N VAL A 181 15.93 10.62 -4.22
CA VAL A 181 16.59 9.81 -3.19
C VAL A 181 17.97 9.42 -3.71
N ASN A 182 19.02 9.91 -3.05
CA ASN A 182 20.40 9.61 -3.44
C ASN A 182 21.09 8.72 -2.40
N LEU A 183 21.09 7.41 -2.64
CA LEU A 183 21.69 6.40 -1.77
C LEU A 183 23.15 6.09 -2.12
N THR A 184 23.74 6.72 -3.17
CA THR A 184 25.06 6.34 -3.67
C THR A 184 26.22 7.07 -2.98
N ALA A 185 25.96 8.17 -2.29
CA ALA A 185 26.95 8.93 -1.55
C ALA A 185 26.95 8.52 -0.06
N GLN A 186 28.12 8.25 0.52
CA GLN A 186 28.26 8.26 1.97
C GLN A 186 28.13 9.72 2.43
N LYS A 187 26.97 10.08 2.98
CA LYS A 187 26.67 11.39 3.52
C LYS A 187 26.89 11.39 5.03
N THR A 188 27.29 12.52 5.54
CA THR A 188 27.40 12.87 6.97
C THR A 188 26.30 13.86 7.35
N ALA A 189 26.14 14.17 8.62
CA ALA A 189 25.16 15.17 9.07
C ALA A 189 25.36 16.54 8.39
N ASP A 190 26.60 16.95 8.15
CA ASP A 190 26.96 18.24 7.51
C ASP A 190 26.51 18.36 6.04
N ASP A 191 26.18 17.22 5.40
CA ASP A 191 25.72 17.21 4.00
C ASP A 191 24.21 17.49 3.87
N TYR A 192 23.48 17.63 4.97
CA TYR A 192 22.04 17.89 5.00
C TYR A 192 21.74 19.32 5.44
N GLU A 193 20.73 19.92 4.79
CA GLU A 193 20.13 21.15 5.27
C GLU A 193 19.39 20.88 6.58
N VAL A 194 19.63 21.70 7.61
CA VAL A 194 18.93 21.56 8.88
C VAL A 194 17.45 21.92 8.71
N LEU A 195 16.57 20.99 9.07
CA LEU A 195 15.12 21.20 9.01
C LEU A 195 14.58 21.70 10.34
N TYR A 196 13.64 22.64 10.28
CA TYR A 196 12.96 23.19 11.45
C TYR A 196 11.46 22.95 11.34
N VAL A 197 10.92 22.07 12.19
CA VAL A 197 9.47 21.85 12.31
C VAL A 197 8.89 22.89 13.25
N PRO A 198 7.89 23.69 12.84
CA PRO A 198 7.30 24.71 13.71
C PRO A 198 6.67 24.10 14.96
N ALA A 199 7.11 24.56 16.13
CA ALA A 199 6.53 24.10 17.39
C ALA A 199 5.05 24.52 17.50
N GLN A 200 4.20 23.58 17.92
CA GLN A 200 2.77 23.79 18.12
C GLN A 200 2.40 23.48 19.57
N ASP A 201 1.82 24.45 20.28
CA ASP A 201 1.35 24.25 21.66
C ASP A 201 0.18 23.26 21.71
N LYS A 202 -0.71 23.33 20.72
CA LYS A 202 -1.91 22.49 20.59
C LYS A 202 -2.00 21.94 19.17
N PRO A 203 -1.24 20.89 18.85
CA PRO A 203 -1.35 20.28 17.53
C PRO A 203 -2.72 19.63 17.33
N VAL A 204 -3.27 19.74 16.13
CA VAL A 204 -4.48 19.03 15.74
C VAL A 204 -4.14 17.57 15.44
N ILE A 205 -2.99 17.36 14.81
CA ILE A 205 -2.52 16.02 14.39
C ILE A 205 -1.14 15.74 14.99
N SER A 206 -0.95 14.50 15.47
CA SER A 206 0.35 13.94 15.74
C SER A 206 0.72 12.98 14.61
N ILE A 207 1.72 13.36 13.80
CA ILE A 207 2.26 12.52 12.73
C ILE A 207 3.33 11.61 13.33
N VAL A 208 3.04 10.32 13.41
CA VAL A 208 3.95 9.29 13.93
C VAL A 208 4.67 8.64 12.76
N ILE A 209 5.99 8.77 12.71
CA ILE A 209 6.86 8.23 11.66
C ILE A 209 7.71 7.11 12.29
N PRO A 210 7.37 5.82 12.07
CA PRO A 210 8.23 4.72 12.49
C PRO A 210 9.47 4.66 11.61
N VAL A 211 10.64 4.58 12.24
CA VAL A 211 11.93 4.59 11.55
C VAL A 211 12.77 3.40 12.00
N TYR A 212 13.41 2.74 11.06
CA TYR A 212 14.47 1.79 11.29
C TYR A 212 15.50 1.90 10.16
N ASN A 213 16.60 2.60 10.42
CA ASN A 213 17.57 2.96 9.40
C ASN A 213 16.92 3.77 8.24
N GLN A 214 17.60 3.85 7.09
CA GLN A 214 17.09 4.53 5.89
C GLN A 214 16.92 6.05 6.10
N PHE A 215 17.89 6.69 6.72
CA PHE A 215 17.86 8.11 7.07
C PHE A 215 17.46 9.03 5.90
N GLU A 216 18.00 8.78 4.69
CA GLU A 216 17.70 9.59 3.51
C GLU A 216 16.18 9.66 3.22
N TYR A 217 15.50 8.53 3.32
CA TYR A 217 14.03 8.49 3.14
C TYR A 217 13.31 9.23 4.25
N THR A 218 13.73 9.05 5.50
CA THR A 218 13.15 9.76 6.65
C THR A 218 13.30 11.26 6.52
N TYR A 219 14.49 11.73 6.13
CA TYR A 219 14.76 13.15 5.90
C TYR A 219 13.86 13.72 4.80
N LEU A 220 13.77 13.06 3.64
CA LEU A 220 12.93 13.49 2.53
C LEU A 220 11.43 13.40 2.83
N CYS A 221 11.01 12.44 3.63
CA CYS A 221 9.64 12.36 4.14
C CYS A 221 9.30 13.62 4.95
N ILE A 222 10.13 13.97 5.94
CA ILE A 222 9.90 15.14 6.81
C ILE A 222 10.00 16.44 6.01
N LYS A 223 10.95 16.55 5.10
CA LYS A 223 11.06 17.70 4.20
C LYS A 223 9.78 17.86 3.38
N SER A 224 9.22 16.77 2.83
CA SER A 224 7.98 16.83 2.07
C SER A 224 6.77 17.25 2.93
N ILE A 225 6.73 16.88 4.22
CA ILE A 225 5.70 17.33 5.16
C ILE A 225 5.78 18.83 5.37
N LEU A 226 6.99 19.37 5.62
CA LEU A 226 7.20 20.80 5.80
C LEU A 226 6.79 21.63 4.59
N GLU A 227 7.07 21.12 3.39
CA GLU A 227 6.78 21.83 2.12
C GLU A 227 5.29 21.78 1.74
N ASN A 228 4.51 20.78 2.22
CA ASN A 228 3.20 20.46 1.63
C ASN A 228 2.03 20.43 2.61
N SER A 229 2.21 20.68 3.93
CA SER A 229 1.15 20.55 4.93
C SER A 229 0.33 21.83 5.16
N GLY A 230 0.71 22.95 4.55
CA GLY A 230 -0.01 24.23 4.67
C GLY A 230 -0.05 24.74 6.13
N ASP A 231 -1.16 25.39 6.49
CA ASP A 231 -1.36 26.02 7.81
C ASP A 231 -1.92 25.05 8.89
N VAL A 232 -1.95 23.75 8.61
CA VAL A 232 -2.45 22.76 9.59
C VAL A 232 -1.49 22.66 10.78
N ALA A 233 -2.03 22.76 12.00
CA ALA A 233 -1.25 22.61 13.23
C ALA A 233 -0.94 21.13 13.47
N TYR A 234 0.31 20.70 13.29
CA TYR A 234 0.76 19.33 13.53
C TYR A 234 2.03 19.28 14.38
N GLU A 235 2.28 18.14 14.97
CA GLU A 235 3.58 17.75 15.51
C GLU A 235 4.08 16.50 14.81
N ILE A 236 5.40 16.29 14.79
CA ILE A 236 6.03 15.09 14.27
C ILE A 236 6.65 14.31 15.43
N ILE A 237 6.34 13.03 15.51
CA ILE A 237 6.93 12.08 16.44
C ILE A 237 7.73 11.06 15.62
N ILE A 238 9.04 11.10 15.75
CA ILE A 238 9.96 10.13 15.11
C ILE A 238 10.13 8.98 16.08
N ALA A 239 9.74 7.78 15.67
CA ALA A 239 9.85 6.56 16.46
C ALA A 239 11.00 5.71 15.93
N ASP A 240 12.22 5.98 16.41
CA ASP A 240 13.43 5.27 16.01
C ASP A 240 13.53 3.91 16.72
N ASP A 241 13.46 2.85 15.94
CA ASP A 241 13.46 1.46 16.41
C ASP A 241 14.87 0.87 16.49
N CYS A 242 15.80 1.58 17.12
CA CYS A 242 17.18 1.16 17.32
C CYS A 242 17.99 1.16 16.01
N SER A 243 17.94 2.27 15.27
CA SER A 243 18.73 2.47 14.04
C SER A 243 20.23 2.49 14.32
N THR A 244 21.01 2.21 13.28
CA THR A 244 22.47 2.16 13.33
C THR A 244 23.14 3.01 12.24
N ASP A 245 22.35 3.69 11.43
CA ASP A 245 22.80 4.65 10.41
C ASP A 245 22.73 6.10 10.94
N LEU A 246 22.75 7.07 10.04
CA LEU A 246 22.70 8.50 10.38
C LEU A 246 21.41 8.90 11.16
N THR A 247 20.41 8.02 11.23
CA THR A 247 19.21 8.23 12.06
C THR A 247 19.56 8.44 13.55
N THR A 248 20.70 7.92 14.02
CA THR A 248 21.19 8.15 15.39
C THR A 248 21.54 9.61 15.68
N GLU A 249 21.80 10.40 14.65
CA GLU A 249 22.14 11.83 14.72
C GLU A 249 20.95 12.71 14.26
N ILE A 250 19.75 12.17 14.14
CA ILE A 250 18.60 12.86 13.55
C ILE A 250 18.23 14.15 14.28
N ASP A 251 18.42 14.21 15.60
CA ASP A 251 18.12 15.39 16.42
C ASP A 251 19.06 16.57 16.15
N GLU A 252 20.24 16.34 15.54
CA GLU A 252 21.16 17.38 15.12
C GLU A 252 20.78 18.00 13.77
N ILE A 253 20.00 17.24 12.96
CA ILE A 253 19.63 17.61 11.58
C ILE A 253 18.19 18.11 11.51
N ILE A 254 17.29 17.58 12.35
CA ILE A 254 15.85 17.89 12.31
C ILE A 254 15.40 18.39 13.69
N HIS A 255 15.08 19.68 13.78
CA HIS A 255 14.67 20.31 15.01
C HIS A 255 13.15 20.51 15.09
N GLY A 256 12.62 20.61 16.32
CA GLY A 256 11.19 20.82 16.55
C GLY A 256 10.33 19.57 16.41
N VAL A 257 10.96 18.42 16.32
CA VAL A 257 10.32 17.09 16.37
C VAL A 257 10.43 16.47 17.76
N HIS A 258 9.61 15.46 18.03
CA HIS A 258 9.76 14.63 19.21
C HIS A 258 10.34 13.28 18.81
N THR A 259 11.62 13.04 19.08
CA THR A 259 12.28 11.77 18.77
C THR A 259 12.21 10.81 19.94
N ILE A 260 11.84 9.58 19.69
CA ILE A 260 11.84 8.47 20.62
C ILE A 260 12.85 7.45 20.14
N HIS A 261 13.97 7.30 20.83
CA HIS A 261 14.95 6.26 20.56
C HIS A 261 14.65 5.04 21.43
N ASN A 262 14.24 3.93 20.82
CA ASN A 262 14.00 2.70 21.57
C ASN A 262 15.33 2.05 21.99
N GLU A 263 15.39 1.50 23.20
CA GLU A 263 16.57 0.79 23.70
C GLU A 263 16.81 -0.56 22.99
N SER A 264 15.77 -1.13 22.39
CA SER A 264 15.80 -2.38 21.62
C SER A 264 14.80 -2.31 20.49
N ASN A 265 15.05 -3.08 19.43
CA ASN A 265 14.17 -3.12 18.26
C ASN A 265 12.81 -3.74 18.62
N LEU A 266 11.78 -2.92 18.75
CA LEU A 266 10.40 -3.28 19.09
C LEU A 266 9.62 -3.83 17.90
N ARG A 267 10.14 -3.70 16.69
CA ARG A 267 9.46 -3.94 15.42
C ARG A 267 8.34 -2.93 15.15
N PHE A 268 7.89 -2.90 13.89
CA PHE A 268 6.98 -1.87 13.38
C PHE A 268 5.78 -1.62 14.28
N LEU A 269 5.01 -2.66 14.58
CA LEU A 269 3.74 -2.55 15.30
C LEU A 269 3.91 -2.00 16.73
N ARG A 270 4.85 -2.55 17.50
CA ARG A 270 5.09 -2.11 18.87
C ARG A 270 5.73 -0.72 18.93
N ASN A 271 6.59 -0.41 17.94
CA ASN A 271 7.18 0.90 17.81
C ASN A 271 6.10 1.97 17.60
N CYS A 272 5.16 1.73 16.68
CA CYS A 272 3.99 2.60 16.47
C CYS A 272 3.13 2.74 17.74
N ASN A 273 2.82 1.63 18.41
CA ASN A 273 2.04 1.64 19.66
C ASN A 273 2.75 2.43 20.77
N ASN A 274 4.07 2.33 20.87
CA ASN A 274 4.85 3.07 21.86
C ASN A 274 4.85 4.58 21.55
N ALA A 275 5.11 4.95 20.32
CA ALA A 275 5.14 6.34 19.90
C ALA A 275 3.78 7.04 20.02
N ALA A 276 2.69 6.36 19.67
CA ALA A 276 1.34 6.90 19.77
C ALA A 276 0.93 7.34 21.17
N LYS A 277 1.55 6.79 22.24
CA LYS A 277 1.33 7.22 23.63
C LYS A 277 1.78 8.66 23.89
N GLN A 278 2.71 9.17 23.10
CA GLN A 278 3.25 10.53 23.21
C GLN A 278 2.47 11.55 22.36
N ALA A 279 1.50 11.10 21.57
CA ALA A 279 0.71 11.95 20.70
C ALA A 279 -0.15 12.93 21.52
N ARG A 280 -0.06 14.24 21.19
CA ARG A 280 -0.84 15.31 21.83
C ARG A 280 -2.01 15.77 20.99
N GLY A 281 -1.98 15.46 19.66
CA GLY A 281 -3.02 15.83 18.71
C GLY A 281 -4.37 15.15 18.97
N GLN A 282 -5.42 15.73 18.42
CA GLN A 282 -6.77 15.14 18.40
C GLN A 282 -6.81 13.88 17.49
N TYR A 283 -5.97 13.87 16.47
CA TYR A 283 -5.80 12.77 15.54
C TYR A 283 -4.37 12.24 15.58
N ILE A 284 -4.22 10.93 15.40
CA ILE A 284 -2.92 10.29 15.19
C ILE A 284 -2.85 9.90 13.71
N LEU A 285 -1.77 10.28 13.04
CA LEU A 285 -1.51 9.91 11.67
C LEU A 285 -0.21 9.09 11.62
N PHE A 286 -0.32 7.81 11.32
CA PHE A 286 0.83 6.96 11.04
C PHE A 286 1.25 7.18 9.60
N LEU A 287 2.53 7.50 9.39
CA LEU A 287 3.12 7.75 8.09
C LEU A 287 4.44 7.01 7.97
N ASN A 288 4.58 6.13 6.99
CA ASN A 288 5.84 5.44 6.76
C ASN A 288 6.94 6.43 6.39
N ASN A 289 8.17 6.17 6.85
CA ASN A 289 9.32 7.00 6.56
C ASN A 289 9.75 6.98 5.08
N ASP A 290 9.39 5.95 4.32
CA ASP A 290 9.62 5.83 2.88
C ASP A 290 8.47 6.42 2.04
N THR A 291 7.96 7.58 2.48
CA THR A 291 6.90 8.33 1.78
C THR A 291 7.33 9.77 1.46
N GLN A 292 6.72 10.35 0.44
CA GLN A 292 6.76 11.79 0.17
C GLN A 292 5.34 12.29 -0.09
N VAL A 293 4.87 13.20 0.75
CA VAL A 293 3.53 13.76 0.67
C VAL A 293 3.45 14.84 -0.41
N GLN A 294 2.27 15.01 -1.01
CA GLN A 294 2.04 15.98 -2.08
C GLN A 294 1.28 17.21 -1.57
N ALA A 295 1.25 18.27 -2.38
CA ALA A 295 0.62 19.53 -2.01
C ALA A 295 -0.80 19.34 -1.45
N ASP A 296 -1.11 20.02 -0.36
CA ASP A 296 -2.43 20.04 0.31
C ASP A 296 -2.93 18.64 0.77
N TRP A 297 -2.03 17.72 1.09
CA TRP A 297 -2.38 16.34 1.46
C TRP A 297 -3.11 16.21 2.79
N LEU A 298 -2.81 17.08 3.77
CA LEU A 298 -3.21 16.91 5.17
C LEU A 298 -4.60 17.47 5.47
N ALA A 299 -4.92 18.67 4.97
CA ALA A 299 -6.19 19.34 5.21
C ALA A 299 -7.41 18.51 4.76
N PRO A 300 -7.43 17.84 3.59
CA PRO A 300 -8.57 17.01 3.19
C PRO A 300 -8.85 15.82 4.11
N LEU A 301 -7.84 15.28 4.82
CA LEU A 301 -8.05 14.22 5.79
C LEU A 301 -8.84 14.73 7.00
N ILE A 302 -8.46 15.92 7.52
CA ILE A 302 -9.15 16.57 8.64
C ILE A 302 -10.57 16.95 8.23
N GLU A 303 -10.75 17.63 7.10
CA GLU A 303 -12.06 18.01 6.59
C GLU A 303 -13.02 16.82 6.46
N LEU A 304 -12.49 15.65 6.08
CA LEU A 304 -13.30 14.45 5.93
C LEU A 304 -13.69 13.86 7.28
N ILE A 305 -12.75 13.70 8.20
CA ILE A 305 -13.02 13.07 9.50
C ILE A 305 -13.90 13.96 10.39
N GLU A 306 -13.83 15.28 10.24
CA GLU A 306 -14.66 16.24 10.97
C GLU A 306 -16.07 16.39 10.40
N ARG A 307 -16.29 15.97 9.15
CA ARG A 307 -17.60 16.09 8.50
C ARG A 307 -18.68 15.20 9.14
N ASP A 308 -18.28 14.06 9.68
CA ASP A 308 -19.21 13.05 10.22
C ASP A 308 -18.51 12.33 11.40
N ASP A 309 -19.07 12.45 12.59
CA ASP A 309 -18.53 11.85 13.82
C ASP A 309 -18.46 10.32 13.75
N SER A 310 -19.23 9.71 12.85
CA SER A 310 -19.13 8.26 12.58
C SER A 310 -17.87 7.86 11.80
N ILE A 311 -17.07 8.81 11.29
CA ILE A 311 -15.80 8.51 10.65
C ILE A 311 -14.72 8.38 11.71
N GLY A 312 -14.20 7.17 11.90
CA GLY A 312 -13.14 6.88 12.87
C GLY A 312 -11.74 6.92 12.28
N MET A 313 -11.61 6.53 11.01
CA MET A 313 -10.33 6.38 10.32
C MET A 313 -10.41 6.87 8.88
N VAL A 314 -9.37 7.56 8.42
CA VAL A 314 -9.25 8.06 7.05
C VAL A 314 -7.85 7.76 6.50
N GLY A 315 -7.75 7.41 5.24
CA GLY A 315 -6.47 7.18 4.57
C GLY A 315 -6.33 7.88 3.24
N SER A 316 -5.08 8.05 2.84
CA SER A 316 -4.65 8.76 1.64
C SER A 316 -4.69 7.88 0.38
N LYS A 317 -4.70 8.52 -0.78
CA LYS A 317 -4.36 7.88 -2.05
C LYS A 317 -2.86 7.61 -2.08
N LEU A 318 -2.47 6.34 -2.24
CA LEU A 318 -1.07 5.99 -2.41
C LEU A 318 -0.73 5.86 -3.89
N VAL A 319 0.40 6.43 -4.28
CA VAL A 319 0.95 6.33 -5.64
C VAL A 319 2.40 5.87 -5.59
N TYR A 320 2.83 5.13 -6.61
CA TYR A 320 4.23 4.78 -6.76
C TYR A 320 5.06 5.97 -7.26
N PRO A 321 6.39 5.97 -7.06
CA PRO A 321 7.27 7.02 -7.58
C PRO A 321 7.22 7.17 -9.12
N ASP A 322 6.81 6.13 -9.85
CA ASP A 322 6.62 6.17 -11.31
C ASP A 322 5.28 6.80 -11.75
N GLY A 323 4.49 7.30 -10.79
CA GLY A 323 3.21 7.96 -11.02
C GLY A 323 2.03 7.01 -11.17
N ARG A 324 2.21 5.69 -11.08
CA ARG A 324 1.10 4.74 -11.09
C ARG A 324 0.43 4.67 -9.71
N LEU A 325 -0.86 4.39 -9.73
CA LEU A 325 -1.62 4.17 -8.50
C LEU A 325 -1.09 2.96 -7.74
N GLN A 326 -0.89 3.10 -6.44
CA GLN A 326 -0.57 1.99 -5.56
C GLN A 326 -1.83 1.48 -4.86
N GLU A 327 -2.61 2.39 -4.27
CA GLU A 327 -3.84 2.06 -3.59
C GLU A 327 -4.83 3.24 -3.60
N ALA A 328 -6.09 2.94 -3.93
CA ALA A 328 -7.24 3.82 -3.75
C ALA A 328 -8.23 3.20 -2.76
N GLY A 329 -7.75 2.94 -1.54
CA GLY A 329 -8.44 2.12 -0.54
C GLY A 329 -8.28 0.62 -0.79
N GLY A 330 -8.32 -0.18 0.26
CA GLY A 330 -8.15 -1.62 0.19
C GLY A 330 -9.48 -2.39 0.09
N ILE A 331 -9.43 -3.56 -0.53
CA ILE A 331 -10.51 -4.55 -0.56
C ILE A 331 -10.07 -5.76 0.24
N LEU A 332 -10.93 -6.24 1.13
CA LEU A 332 -10.76 -7.49 1.84
C LEU A 332 -11.78 -8.52 1.38
N TRP A 333 -11.31 -9.71 1.12
CA TRP A 333 -12.14 -10.80 0.63
C TRP A 333 -12.54 -11.74 1.75
N GLN A 334 -13.55 -12.58 1.51
CA GLN A 334 -14.10 -13.53 2.45
C GLN A 334 -13.05 -14.53 2.99
N ASP A 335 -12.01 -14.81 2.21
CA ASP A 335 -10.88 -15.67 2.58
C ASP A 335 -9.79 -14.95 3.38
N GLY A 336 -9.99 -13.70 3.74
CA GLY A 336 -9.03 -12.86 4.47
C GLY A 336 -7.89 -12.33 3.60
N SER A 337 -7.92 -12.55 2.30
CA SER A 337 -6.96 -11.92 1.39
C SER A 337 -7.29 -10.44 1.15
N ALA A 338 -6.27 -9.63 0.95
CA ALA A 338 -6.36 -8.19 0.77
C ALA A 338 -5.84 -7.77 -0.61
N TRP A 339 -6.53 -6.80 -1.22
CA TRP A 339 -6.13 -6.20 -2.49
C TRP A 339 -6.03 -4.68 -2.35
N ASN A 340 -4.95 -4.11 -2.83
CA ASN A 340 -4.83 -2.67 -3.04
C ASN A 340 -5.65 -2.30 -4.29
N TYR A 341 -6.81 -1.66 -4.09
CA TYR A 341 -7.68 -1.33 -5.21
C TYR A 341 -7.03 -0.34 -6.17
N GLY A 342 -7.03 -0.66 -7.46
CA GLY A 342 -6.42 0.15 -8.51
C GLY A 342 -4.90 0.00 -8.63
N ASN A 343 -4.28 -1.02 -8.03
CA ASN A 343 -2.84 -1.22 -8.08
C ASN A 343 -2.30 -1.20 -9.52
N ARG A 344 -1.32 -0.32 -9.77
CA ARG A 344 -0.67 -0.03 -11.06
C ARG A 344 -1.56 0.60 -12.12
N ALA A 345 -2.79 1.00 -11.79
CA ALA A 345 -3.66 1.76 -12.68
C ALA A 345 -3.22 3.23 -12.82
N ASN A 346 -3.92 3.98 -13.69
CA ASN A 346 -3.74 5.42 -13.79
C ASN A 346 -4.47 6.13 -12.63
N PRO A 347 -3.76 6.88 -11.75
CA PRO A 347 -4.36 7.51 -10.57
C PRO A 347 -5.39 8.59 -10.88
N ASP A 348 -5.39 9.12 -12.12
CA ASP A 348 -6.28 10.21 -12.53
C ASP A 348 -7.65 9.72 -13.02
N GLU A 349 -7.88 8.41 -13.11
CA GLU A 349 -9.16 7.88 -13.54
C GLU A 349 -10.27 8.19 -12.51
N PRO A 350 -11.48 8.56 -12.98
CA PRO A 350 -12.56 9.02 -12.11
C PRO A 350 -12.95 8.05 -11.00
N GLU A 351 -12.79 6.75 -11.24
CA GLU A 351 -13.12 5.70 -10.28
C GLU A 351 -12.20 5.67 -9.04
N PHE A 352 -11.05 6.34 -9.10
CA PHE A 352 -10.12 6.47 -7.97
C PHE A 352 -10.17 7.86 -7.32
N ASN A 353 -11.02 8.77 -7.82
CA ASN A 353 -11.02 10.18 -7.44
C ASN A 353 -12.32 10.64 -6.76
N TYR A 354 -12.93 9.80 -5.93
CA TYR A 354 -14.05 10.15 -5.05
C TYR A 354 -13.86 9.55 -3.65
N VAL A 355 -14.42 10.25 -2.66
CA VAL A 355 -14.42 9.77 -1.27
C VAL A 355 -15.33 8.56 -1.15
N LYS A 356 -14.85 7.50 -0.53
CA LYS A 356 -15.61 6.25 -0.34
C LYS A 356 -15.26 5.54 0.95
N GLU A 357 -16.16 4.68 1.42
CA GLU A 357 -15.90 3.76 2.52
C GLU A 357 -15.13 2.55 2.00
N ALA A 358 -13.94 2.30 2.54
CA ALA A 358 -13.06 1.21 2.17
C ALA A 358 -13.07 0.07 3.20
N ASP A 359 -12.67 -1.12 2.80
CA ASP A 359 -12.53 -2.24 3.74
C ASP A 359 -11.35 -2.03 4.69
N TYR A 360 -10.25 -1.51 4.19
CA TYR A 360 -9.09 -1.08 4.97
C TYR A 360 -8.34 0.03 4.24
N ILE A 361 -7.40 0.64 4.91
CA ILE A 361 -6.44 1.61 4.38
C ILE A 361 -5.06 1.11 4.74
N SER A 362 -4.13 1.17 3.79
CA SER A 362 -2.74 0.77 3.99
C SER A 362 -2.07 1.53 5.13
N GLY A 363 -1.32 0.81 5.96
CA GLY A 363 -0.55 1.34 7.08
C GLY A 363 0.47 2.41 6.72
N ALA A 364 0.73 2.62 5.41
CA ALA A 364 1.66 3.64 4.94
C ALA A 364 1.20 5.09 5.21
N ALA A 365 -0.13 5.34 5.26
CA ALA A 365 -0.69 6.66 5.58
C ALA A 365 -2.12 6.54 6.15
N ILE A 366 -2.23 6.38 7.46
CA ILE A 366 -3.49 6.20 8.19
C ILE A 366 -3.68 7.32 9.23
N MET A 367 -4.80 8.02 9.17
CA MET A 367 -5.25 8.93 10.23
C MET A 367 -6.43 8.34 10.99
N ILE A 368 -6.38 8.36 12.32
CA ILE A 368 -7.42 7.85 13.22
C ILE A 368 -7.71 8.87 14.33
N ARG A 369 -8.95 8.91 14.84
CA ARG A 369 -9.27 9.67 16.05
C ARG A 369 -8.47 9.12 17.23
N LYS A 370 -7.76 9.98 17.96
CA LYS A 370 -6.95 9.55 19.12
C LYS A 370 -7.78 8.83 20.17
N SER A 371 -8.97 9.36 20.48
CA SER A 371 -9.89 8.74 21.45
C SER A 371 -10.28 7.32 21.05
N LEU A 372 -10.57 7.09 19.76
CA LEU A 372 -10.88 5.76 19.25
C LEU A 372 -9.66 4.83 19.26
N TRP A 373 -8.46 5.35 18.92
CA TRP A 373 -7.21 4.60 19.03
C TRP A 373 -6.95 4.11 20.46
N GLU A 374 -7.17 4.98 21.44
CA GLU A 374 -7.02 4.67 22.87
C GLU A 374 -8.07 3.64 23.34
N GLU A 375 -9.32 3.75 22.88
CA GLU A 375 -10.41 2.81 23.16
C GLU A 375 -10.15 1.42 22.57
N ILE A 376 -9.63 1.34 21.35
CA ILE A 376 -9.23 0.09 20.68
C ILE A 376 -8.01 -0.53 21.39
N GLY A 377 -7.12 0.30 21.94
CA GLY A 377 -5.88 -0.13 22.58
C GLY A 377 -4.69 -0.23 21.62
N GLY A 378 -4.77 0.41 20.46
CA GLY A 378 -3.72 0.44 19.46
C GLY A 378 -3.74 -0.74 18.48
N PHE A 379 -2.61 -0.96 17.81
CA PHE A 379 -2.44 -2.16 16.98
C PHE A 379 -2.36 -3.42 17.84
N ASP A 380 -3.06 -4.48 17.42
CA ASP A 380 -3.09 -5.76 18.14
C ASP A 380 -1.74 -6.49 18.03
N GLU A 381 -1.09 -6.71 19.17
CA GLU A 381 0.22 -7.39 19.25
C GLU A 381 0.25 -8.82 18.69
N ARG A 382 -0.91 -9.42 18.43
CA ARG A 382 -1.04 -10.70 17.73
C ARG A 382 -0.34 -10.70 16.38
N PHE A 383 -0.28 -9.53 15.71
CA PHE A 383 0.28 -9.35 14.38
C PHE A 383 1.77 -8.96 14.36
N VAL A 384 2.44 -8.94 15.53
CA VAL A 384 3.90 -8.73 15.58
C VAL A 384 4.61 -9.76 14.68
N PRO A 385 5.61 -9.35 13.88
CA PRO A 385 6.29 -8.05 13.86
C PRO A 385 5.60 -6.98 13.00
N ALA A 386 4.84 -7.35 11.98
CA ALA A 386 4.13 -6.49 11.03
C ALA A 386 3.20 -7.31 10.12
N TYR A 387 2.39 -6.61 9.31
CA TYR A 387 1.37 -7.07 8.36
C TYR A 387 0.05 -7.51 8.97
N CYS A 388 -1.04 -7.09 8.36
CA CYS A 388 -2.43 -7.24 8.77
C CYS A 388 -2.86 -6.38 9.98
N GLU A 389 -1.96 -5.60 10.59
CA GLU A 389 -2.30 -4.66 11.66
C GLU A 389 -3.23 -3.53 11.18
N ASP A 390 -3.04 -3.06 9.97
CA ASP A 390 -3.87 -2.05 9.30
C ASP A 390 -5.27 -2.56 8.98
N SER A 391 -5.34 -3.75 8.44
CA SER A 391 -6.60 -4.46 8.16
C SER A 391 -7.36 -4.78 9.45
N ASP A 392 -6.65 -5.21 10.49
CA ASP A 392 -7.20 -5.47 11.81
C ASP A 392 -7.74 -4.20 12.48
N LEU A 393 -6.97 -3.12 12.43
CA LEU A 393 -7.39 -1.81 12.94
C LEU A 393 -8.68 -1.35 12.25
N ALA A 394 -8.77 -1.51 10.92
CA ALA A 394 -9.97 -1.17 10.17
C ALA A 394 -11.20 -1.97 10.62
N PHE A 395 -11.03 -3.24 11.02
CA PHE A 395 -12.11 -4.05 11.57
C PHE A 395 -12.48 -3.66 13.01
N GLU A 396 -11.49 -3.33 13.84
CA GLU A 396 -11.77 -2.81 15.19
C GLU A 396 -12.49 -1.47 15.13
N VAL A 397 -12.09 -0.54 14.24
CA VAL A 397 -12.81 0.72 13.99
C VAL A 397 -14.28 0.47 13.67
N ARG A 398 -14.58 -0.47 12.76
CA ARG A 398 -15.97 -0.83 12.42
C ARG A 398 -16.72 -1.50 13.56
N LYS A 399 -16.07 -2.32 14.34
CA LYS A 399 -16.65 -2.97 15.53
C LYS A 399 -17.08 -1.94 16.58
N HIS A 400 -16.39 -0.79 16.64
CA HIS A 400 -16.78 0.37 17.47
C HIS A 400 -17.82 1.27 16.79
N GLY A 401 -18.44 0.81 15.68
CA GLY A 401 -19.50 1.54 14.97
C GLY A 401 -19.03 2.68 14.07
N CYS A 402 -17.73 2.81 13.85
CA CYS A 402 -17.14 3.86 13.03
C CYS A 402 -16.85 3.40 11.60
N LYS A 403 -16.72 4.37 10.69
CA LYS A 403 -16.40 4.16 9.27
C LYS A 403 -14.90 4.30 9.01
N VAL A 404 -14.42 3.58 8.00
CA VAL A 404 -13.07 3.69 7.44
C VAL A 404 -13.19 4.31 6.06
N MET A 405 -12.61 5.48 5.85
CA MET A 405 -12.80 6.28 4.64
C MET A 405 -11.52 6.45 3.84
N TYR A 406 -11.64 6.43 2.54
CA TYR A 406 -10.59 6.79 1.59
C TYR A 406 -10.76 8.22 1.11
N GLN A 407 -9.68 9.02 1.15
CA GLN A 407 -9.63 10.42 0.72
C GLN A 407 -8.72 10.60 -0.50
N PRO A 408 -9.26 10.74 -1.72
CA PRO A 408 -8.46 10.83 -2.94
C PRO A 408 -7.67 12.13 -3.10
N LYS A 409 -8.04 13.20 -2.39
CA LYS A 409 -7.32 14.48 -2.47
C LYS A 409 -6.03 14.48 -1.65
N SER A 410 -5.95 13.61 -0.65
CA SER A 410 -4.72 13.37 0.09
C SER A 410 -3.85 12.39 -0.71
N VAL A 411 -2.80 12.89 -1.33
CA VAL A 411 -1.91 12.08 -2.19
C VAL A 411 -0.56 11.90 -1.51
N VAL A 412 -0.14 10.65 -1.38
CA VAL A 412 1.14 10.27 -0.78
C VAL A 412 1.88 9.34 -1.74
N VAL A 413 3.12 9.69 -2.07
CA VAL A 413 4.02 8.80 -2.80
C VAL A 413 4.68 7.86 -1.83
N HIS A 414 4.61 6.54 -2.09
CA HIS A 414 5.18 5.52 -1.23
C HIS A 414 6.15 4.63 -2.02
N PHE A 415 7.39 4.58 -1.57
CA PHE A 415 8.49 3.91 -2.27
C PHE A 415 8.47 2.39 -2.12
N GLU A 416 7.65 1.84 -1.28
CA GLU A 416 7.40 0.44 -0.98
C GLU A 416 8.63 -0.50 -1.04
N GLY A 417 8.86 -1.21 0.05
CA GLY A 417 9.89 -2.26 0.10
C GLY A 417 11.29 -1.80 0.44
N VAL A 418 11.47 -0.52 0.79
CA VAL A 418 12.78 0.05 1.19
C VAL A 418 13.30 -0.61 2.46
N SER A 419 12.47 -0.75 3.48
CA SER A 419 12.87 -1.32 4.79
C SER A 419 12.71 -2.84 4.87
N ASN A 420 11.71 -3.43 4.21
CA ASN A 420 11.31 -4.83 4.41
C ASN A 420 11.44 -5.71 3.16
N GLY A 421 11.85 -5.13 2.02
CA GLY A 421 11.89 -5.81 0.73
C GLY A 421 10.49 -6.15 0.18
N THR A 422 10.45 -6.82 -0.96
CA THR A 422 9.19 -7.22 -1.64
C THR A 422 8.98 -8.74 -1.67
N ASP A 423 9.91 -9.53 -1.15
CA ASP A 423 9.88 -11.00 -1.18
C ASP A 423 9.11 -11.55 0.03
N THR A 424 7.98 -12.22 -0.22
CA THR A 424 7.13 -12.84 0.81
C THR A 424 7.69 -14.15 1.37
N THR A 425 8.79 -14.67 0.82
CA THR A 425 9.39 -15.94 1.25
C THR A 425 10.48 -15.74 2.29
N CYS A 426 11.01 -14.52 2.45
CA CYS A 426 12.08 -14.22 3.39
C CYS A 426 11.88 -12.90 4.13
N GLY A 427 12.61 -12.70 5.22
CA GLY A 427 12.58 -11.47 6.01
C GLY A 427 11.24 -11.23 6.70
N GLN A 428 10.94 -9.96 6.94
CA GLN A 428 9.68 -9.58 7.62
C GLN A 428 8.44 -9.87 6.77
N LYS A 429 8.54 -9.84 5.45
CA LYS A 429 7.39 -10.08 4.56
C LYS A 429 6.88 -11.53 4.61
N ALA A 430 7.67 -12.47 5.07
CA ALA A 430 7.23 -13.85 5.34
C ALA A 430 6.13 -13.94 6.42
N TYR A 431 6.09 -12.97 7.34
CA TYR A 431 5.05 -12.90 8.36
C TYR A 431 3.67 -12.56 7.80
N GLN A 432 3.58 -11.96 6.61
CA GLN A 432 2.30 -11.68 5.96
C GLN A 432 1.43 -12.92 5.84
N VAL A 433 1.99 -14.04 5.41
CA VAL A 433 1.26 -15.31 5.27
C VAL A 433 0.76 -15.85 6.62
N THR A 434 1.62 -15.76 7.65
CA THR A 434 1.25 -16.19 9.00
C THR A 434 0.19 -15.30 9.63
N ASN A 435 0.35 -13.99 9.48
CA ASN A 435 -0.57 -13.01 10.06
C ASN A 435 -1.91 -12.97 9.32
N GLN A 436 -1.94 -13.25 8.02
CA GLN A 436 -3.20 -13.44 7.29
C GLN A 436 -4.05 -14.59 7.87
N LYS A 437 -3.43 -15.70 8.29
CA LYS A 437 -4.15 -16.78 8.97
C LYS A 437 -4.72 -16.33 10.31
N LYS A 438 -3.94 -15.62 11.12
CA LYS A 438 -4.41 -15.06 12.40
C LYS A 438 -5.54 -14.05 12.19
N PHE A 439 -5.45 -13.22 11.14
CA PHE A 439 -6.50 -12.28 10.76
C PHE A 439 -7.78 -13.00 10.38
N LEU A 440 -7.70 -14.02 9.52
CA LEU A 440 -8.84 -14.85 9.14
C LEU A 440 -9.49 -15.52 10.36
N GLU A 441 -8.70 -16.07 11.27
CA GLU A 441 -9.20 -16.69 12.51
C GLU A 441 -9.92 -15.67 13.40
N LYS A 442 -9.35 -14.46 13.58
CA LYS A 442 -9.96 -13.41 14.41
C LYS A 442 -11.27 -12.91 13.84
N TRP A 443 -11.35 -12.73 12.51
CA TRP A 443 -12.45 -12.04 11.83
C TRP A 443 -13.30 -12.92 10.94
N GLN A 444 -13.20 -14.26 11.07
CA GLN A 444 -13.87 -15.24 10.21
C GLN A 444 -15.36 -14.94 10.02
N ARG A 445 -16.09 -14.68 11.10
CA ARG A 445 -17.52 -14.39 11.05
C ARG A 445 -17.81 -13.09 10.29
N ALA A 446 -17.10 -12.01 10.60
CA ALA A 446 -17.31 -10.73 9.95
C ALA A 446 -16.98 -10.79 8.45
N LEU A 447 -15.93 -11.52 8.07
CA LEU A 447 -15.57 -11.77 6.68
C LEU A 447 -16.65 -12.57 5.94
N GLN A 448 -17.19 -13.62 6.54
CA GLN A 448 -18.22 -14.42 5.93
C GLN A 448 -19.55 -13.68 5.75
N GLU A 449 -19.94 -12.86 6.72
CA GLU A 449 -21.20 -12.12 6.70
C GLU A 449 -21.17 -10.89 5.80
N ASN A 450 -20.01 -10.21 5.66
CA ASN A 450 -19.95 -8.86 5.09
C ASN A 450 -19.03 -8.70 3.88
N HIS A 451 -18.30 -9.74 3.47
CA HIS A 451 -17.34 -9.65 2.37
C HIS A 451 -17.65 -10.65 1.27
N LEU A 452 -17.27 -10.32 0.05
CA LEU A 452 -17.47 -11.18 -1.11
C LEU A 452 -16.37 -12.26 -1.21
N PRO A 453 -16.68 -13.41 -1.84
CA PRO A 453 -15.62 -14.35 -2.23
C PRO A 453 -14.55 -13.66 -3.10
N ASN A 454 -13.31 -14.12 -2.98
CA ASN A 454 -12.17 -13.52 -3.65
C ASN A 454 -12.41 -13.34 -5.16
N ALA A 455 -12.13 -12.14 -5.66
CA ALA A 455 -12.20 -11.71 -7.05
C ALA A 455 -13.58 -11.79 -7.74
N VAL A 456 -14.66 -12.07 -7.01
CA VAL A 456 -15.98 -12.26 -7.66
C VAL A 456 -16.55 -10.96 -8.21
N ASP A 457 -16.45 -9.84 -7.49
CA ASP A 457 -16.95 -8.54 -7.95
C ASP A 457 -16.13 -7.39 -7.32
N PRO A 458 -14.97 -7.02 -7.89
CA PRO A 458 -14.16 -5.91 -7.36
C PRO A 458 -14.88 -4.55 -7.37
N PHE A 459 -15.78 -4.32 -8.35
CA PHE A 459 -16.55 -3.09 -8.42
C PHE A 459 -17.55 -2.94 -7.27
N ARG A 460 -18.13 -4.03 -6.82
CA ARG A 460 -19.01 -4.04 -5.65
C ARG A 460 -18.20 -4.00 -4.36
N ALA A 461 -17.07 -4.70 -4.30
CA ALA A 461 -16.23 -4.79 -3.11
C ALA A 461 -15.50 -3.48 -2.78
N ARG A 462 -15.19 -2.65 -3.78
CA ARG A 462 -14.44 -1.38 -3.61
C ARG A 462 -15.14 -0.31 -2.77
N GLU A 463 -16.42 -0.45 -2.53
CA GLU A 463 -17.25 0.56 -1.87
C GLU A 463 -18.25 -0.11 -0.91
N ARG A 464 -17.97 -0.06 0.38
CA ARG A 464 -18.80 -0.70 1.40
C ARG A 464 -20.17 -0.08 1.58
N SER A 465 -20.30 1.21 1.36
CA SER A 465 -21.57 1.93 1.55
C SER A 465 -22.62 1.58 0.48
N VAL A 466 -22.21 0.97 -0.63
CA VAL A 466 -23.11 0.65 -1.75
C VAL A 466 -23.73 -0.73 -1.60
N HIS A 467 -24.94 -0.78 -1.06
CA HIS A 467 -25.70 -2.03 -0.89
C HIS A 467 -26.71 -2.30 -2.02
N LYS A 468 -26.91 -1.35 -2.94
CA LYS A 468 -27.90 -1.45 -4.04
C LYS A 468 -27.25 -1.12 -5.38
N LYS A 469 -27.70 -1.76 -6.46
CA LYS A 469 -27.35 -1.36 -7.83
C LYS A 469 -28.00 -0.01 -8.12
N ILE A 470 -27.21 1.02 -8.38
CA ILE A 470 -27.67 2.32 -8.83
C ILE A 470 -27.39 2.43 -10.33
N LEU A 471 -28.46 2.56 -11.13
CA LEU A 471 -28.32 2.89 -12.54
C LEU A 471 -28.24 4.41 -12.69
N LEU A 472 -27.04 4.93 -12.90
CA LEU A 472 -26.85 6.33 -13.28
C LEU A 472 -26.96 6.46 -14.78
N MET A 473 -28.10 6.96 -15.28
CA MET A 473 -28.24 7.30 -16.70
C MET A 473 -27.64 8.70 -16.93
N VAL A 474 -26.45 8.74 -17.50
CA VAL A 474 -25.79 10.01 -17.90
C VAL A 474 -26.05 10.24 -19.37
N ASP A 475 -26.71 11.37 -19.69
CA ASP A 475 -27.14 11.72 -21.06
C ASP A 475 -25.94 11.87 -22.03
N HIS A 476 -24.71 11.95 -21.56
CA HIS A 476 -23.61 12.38 -22.44
C HIS A 476 -22.26 11.75 -22.29
N TYR A 477 -22.05 10.74 -21.46
CA TYR A 477 -20.77 10.04 -21.45
C TYR A 477 -20.94 8.59 -21.02
N VAL A 478 -21.06 7.73 -22.03
CA VAL A 478 -20.35 6.45 -21.92
C VAL A 478 -18.95 6.79 -22.36
N PRO A 479 -17.92 6.63 -21.53
CA PRO A 479 -16.54 6.81 -21.98
C PRO A 479 -16.33 5.91 -23.18
N HIS A 480 -15.71 6.46 -24.23
CA HIS A 480 -15.16 5.63 -25.27
C HIS A 480 -13.97 4.87 -24.65
N TYR A 481 -14.19 3.63 -24.31
CA TYR A 481 -13.15 2.66 -24.04
C TYR A 481 -12.75 2.02 -25.37
#